data_8c711774c57da05977e04a90b08e6f97
#
_entry.id   8c711774c57da05977e04a90b08e6f97
#
_cell.length_a   1.000
_cell.length_b   1.000
_cell.length_c   1.000
_cell.angle_alpha   90.00
_cell.angle_beta   90.00
_cell.angle_gamma   90.00
#
_symmetry.space_group_name_H-M   'P 1'
#
loop_
_entity.id
_entity.type
_entity.pdbx_description
1 polymer ?
#
loop_
_entity_poly.entity_id
_entity_poly.type
_entity_poly.pdbx_seq_one_letter_code
_entity_poly.pdbx_strand_id
1 'polypeptide(L)'
;RSRSFILPGRSEAASRLHFARTLARRAERRLVELSTEISVRHVLMRYINRLSDCLYALARAEDHDAHQNEIIQKVAERYLAAVQPPATKDPTMSLSFQELHQLTRAAVTRAEELQVPVVISIVDANGTQTVAWRMPDALLVSSELAPKKAWTAVAMKTATHELTSAVQPGAALYGLESHMQGKVVTFGGGYALWREGLLLGGLGI
;
A
#
# COMPACT_ATOMS: atom_id res chain seq x y z
N ARG A 1 30.22 3.96 0.57
CA ARG A 1 30.58 5.35 0.19
C ARG A 1 30.43 5.43 -1.33
N SER A 2 29.38 6.08 -1.83
CA SER A 2 29.17 6.33 -3.25
C SER A 2 30.27 7.23 -3.78
N ARG A 3 30.98 6.79 -4.81
CA ARG A 3 32.00 7.57 -5.54
C ARG A 3 31.41 8.36 -6.71
N SER A 4 30.08 8.56 -6.74
CA SER A 4 29.45 9.31 -7.82
C SER A 4 29.60 10.82 -7.62
N PHE A 5 29.89 11.51 -8.72
CA PHE A 5 29.92 12.96 -8.77
C PHE A 5 28.53 13.51 -8.42
N ILE A 6 28.45 14.36 -7.41
CA ILE A 6 27.18 14.92 -6.97
C ILE A 6 27.02 16.29 -7.63
N LEU A 7 25.99 16.45 -8.45
CA LEU A 7 25.61 17.74 -9.01
C LEU A 7 25.06 18.63 -7.88
N PRO A 8 25.69 19.80 -7.64
CA PRO A 8 25.20 20.73 -6.62
C PRO A 8 23.98 21.52 -7.12
N GLY A 9 23.12 21.98 -6.21
CA GLY A 9 22.10 22.97 -6.50
C GLY A 9 20.75 22.41 -6.93
N ARG A 10 20.27 21.34 -6.30
CA ARG A 10 18.91 20.80 -6.52
C ARG A 10 17.80 21.71 -6.02
N SER A 11 18.08 22.53 -5.01
CA SER A 11 17.16 23.54 -4.50
C SER A 11 17.73 24.95 -4.72
N GLU A 12 16.85 25.96 -4.73
CA GLU A 12 17.26 27.34 -4.79
C GLU A 12 18.12 27.72 -3.57
N ALA A 13 17.76 27.23 -2.38
CA ALA A 13 18.52 27.44 -1.16
C ALA A 13 19.93 26.84 -1.26
N ALA A 14 20.06 25.59 -1.72
CA ALA A 14 21.36 24.95 -1.93
C ALA A 14 22.21 25.71 -2.97
N SER A 15 21.61 26.17 -4.06
CA SER A 15 22.30 26.99 -5.09
C SER A 15 22.83 28.29 -4.54
N ARG A 16 22.04 29.00 -3.74
CA ARG A 16 22.43 30.23 -3.05
C ARG A 16 23.58 29.99 -2.05
N LEU A 17 23.54 28.89 -1.31
CA LEU A 17 24.60 28.50 -0.37
C LEU A 17 25.91 28.14 -1.11
N HIS A 18 25.84 27.44 -2.24
CA HIS A 18 27.01 27.19 -3.09
C HIS A 18 27.59 28.47 -3.67
N PHE A 19 26.75 29.42 -4.06
CA PHE A 19 27.21 30.73 -4.51
C PHE A 19 27.91 31.50 -3.38
N ALA A 20 27.30 31.56 -2.19
CA ALA A 20 27.92 32.17 -1.00
C ALA A 20 29.27 31.53 -0.64
N ARG A 21 29.39 30.21 -0.75
CA ARG A 21 30.65 29.48 -0.59
C ARG A 21 31.69 29.93 -1.60
N THR A 22 31.30 30.14 -2.86
CA THR A 22 32.23 30.62 -3.89
C THR A 22 32.77 32.00 -3.56
N LEU A 23 31.94 32.92 -3.03
CA LEU A 23 32.36 34.23 -2.55
C LEU A 23 33.29 34.11 -1.35
N ALA A 24 32.98 33.25 -0.37
CA ALA A 24 33.87 33.02 0.77
C ALA A 24 35.24 32.50 0.34
N ARG A 25 35.30 31.56 -0.60
CA ARG A 25 36.57 31.06 -1.20
C ARG A 25 37.35 32.14 -1.96
N ARG A 26 36.63 33.05 -2.62
CA ARG A 26 37.29 34.23 -3.28
C ARG A 26 37.90 35.15 -2.21
N ALA A 27 37.16 35.48 -1.16
CA ALA A 27 37.64 36.29 -0.06
C ALA A 27 38.85 35.65 0.63
N GLU A 28 38.82 34.33 0.86
CA GLU A 28 39.95 33.58 1.41
C GLU A 28 41.22 33.76 0.56
N ARG A 29 41.12 33.58 -0.76
CA ARG A 29 42.27 33.80 -1.67
C ARG A 29 42.81 35.20 -1.60
N ARG A 30 41.94 36.22 -1.54
CA ARG A 30 42.37 37.64 -1.40
C ARG A 30 43.03 37.89 -0.05
N LEU A 31 42.58 37.28 1.02
CA LEU A 31 43.24 37.37 2.32
C LEU A 31 44.63 36.70 2.32
N VAL A 32 44.76 35.58 1.63
CA VAL A 32 46.07 34.91 1.46
C VAL A 32 47.02 35.81 0.65
N GLU A 33 46.60 36.42 -0.46
CA GLU A 33 47.37 37.38 -1.23
C GLU A 33 47.78 38.54 -0.33
N LEU A 34 46.85 39.15 0.40
CA LEU A 34 47.13 40.28 1.30
C LEU A 34 48.12 39.92 2.42
N SER A 35 48.09 38.67 2.90
CA SER A 35 48.99 38.19 3.96
C SER A 35 50.47 38.16 3.54
N THR A 36 50.76 38.25 2.24
CA THR A 36 52.12 38.36 1.73
C THR A 36 52.67 39.80 1.82
N GLU A 37 51.79 40.80 1.91
CA GLU A 37 52.16 42.22 1.98
C GLU A 37 52.03 42.79 3.38
N ILE A 38 51.03 42.36 4.13
CA ILE A 38 50.80 42.83 5.52
C ILE A 38 50.47 41.66 6.45
N SER A 39 50.70 41.88 7.74
CA SER A 39 50.36 40.87 8.77
C SER A 39 48.84 40.75 8.93
N VAL A 40 48.26 39.67 8.44
CA VAL A 40 46.85 39.32 8.62
C VAL A 40 46.69 38.41 9.83
N ARG A 41 45.73 38.71 10.73
CA ARG A 41 45.49 37.90 11.93
C ARG A 41 45.06 36.48 11.53
N HIS A 42 45.74 35.49 12.07
CA HIS A 42 45.47 34.06 11.83
C HIS A 42 44.02 33.65 12.10
N VAL A 43 43.34 34.34 13.03
CA VAL A 43 41.92 34.11 13.36
C VAL A 43 41.01 34.40 12.15
N LEU A 44 41.29 35.46 11.37
CA LEU A 44 40.50 35.79 10.15
C LEU A 44 40.68 34.74 9.08
N MET A 45 41.87 34.25 8.84
CA MET A 45 42.14 33.17 7.90
C MET A 45 41.38 31.88 8.26
N ARG A 46 41.45 31.53 9.55
CA ARG A 46 40.73 30.35 10.05
C ARG A 46 39.23 30.54 9.98
N TYR A 47 38.70 31.71 10.28
CA TYR A 47 37.28 32.02 10.21
C TYR A 47 36.72 31.86 8.79
N ILE A 48 37.35 32.49 7.80
CA ILE A 48 36.86 32.44 6.41
C ILE A 48 36.91 31.01 5.83
N ASN A 49 37.94 30.26 6.18
CA ASN A 49 38.04 28.84 5.82
C ASN A 49 36.89 28.04 6.41
N ARG A 50 36.63 28.17 7.75
CA ARG A 50 35.54 27.49 8.42
C ARG A 50 34.14 27.91 7.93
N LEU A 51 33.99 29.20 7.56
CA LEU A 51 32.77 29.71 6.92
C LEU A 51 32.50 28.99 5.60
N SER A 52 33.52 28.82 4.78
CA SER A 52 33.43 28.10 3.51
C SER A 52 32.99 26.63 3.71
N ASP A 53 33.55 25.95 4.73
CA ASP A 53 33.18 24.56 5.07
C ASP A 53 31.73 24.46 5.60
N CYS A 54 31.32 25.42 6.45
CA CYS A 54 29.96 25.51 6.96
C CYS A 54 28.93 25.70 5.84
N LEU A 55 29.18 26.63 4.92
CA LEU A 55 28.32 26.88 3.76
C LEU A 55 28.19 25.64 2.87
N TYR A 56 29.29 24.89 2.71
CA TYR A 56 29.24 23.61 1.99
C TYR A 56 28.39 22.56 2.70
N ALA A 57 28.54 22.42 4.02
CA ALA A 57 27.76 21.47 4.79
C ALA A 57 26.25 21.78 4.75
N LEU A 58 25.89 23.06 4.89
CA LEU A 58 24.50 23.53 4.76
C LEU A 58 23.93 23.29 3.36
N ALA A 59 24.68 23.61 2.31
CA ALA A 59 24.24 23.33 0.94
C ALA A 59 24.01 21.85 0.69
N ARG A 60 24.82 20.97 1.29
CA ARG A 60 24.67 19.52 1.20
C ARG A 60 23.43 19.02 1.95
N ALA A 61 23.12 19.60 3.11
CA ALA A 61 21.89 19.27 3.85
C ALA A 61 20.64 19.64 3.05
N GLU A 62 20.61 20.87 2.51
CA GLU A 62 19.50 21.33 1.65
C GLU A 62 19.31 20.48 0.39
N ASP A 63 20.39 20.07 -0.29
CA ASP A 63 20.33 19.19 -1.45
C ASP A 63 19.80 17.79 -1.08
N HIS A 64 20.14 17.30 0.12
CA HIS A 64 19.66 16.01 0.62
C HIS A 64 18.16 16.05 0.91
N ASP A 65 17.70 17.08 1.61
CA ASP A 65 16.29 17.25 1.98
C ASP A 65 15.41 17.46 0.74
N ALA A 66 15.87 18.27 -0.24
CA ALA A 66 15.20 18.43 -1.52
C ALA A 66 15.07 17.10 -2.28
N HIS A 67 16.12 16.27 -2.26
CA HIS A 67 16.08 14.95 -2.90
C HIS A 67 15.12 13.99 -2.22
N GLN A 68 15.09 13.97 -0.88
CA GLN A 68 14.14 13.14 -0.13
C GLN A 68 12.69 13.54 -0.40
N ASN A 69 12.40 14.85 -0.39
CA ASN A 69 11.06 15.36 -0.69
C ASN A 69 10.62 15.00 -2.12
N GLU A 70 11.52 15.08 -3.12
CA GLU A 70 11.22 14.64 -4.49
C GLU A 70 10.86 13.16 -4.57
N ILE A 71 11.61 12.31 -3.86
CA ILE A 71 11.31 10.86 -3.80
C ILE A 71 9.95 10.62 -3.14
N ILE A 72 9.69 11.27 -2.01
CA ILE A 72 8.41 11.14 -1.29
C ILE A 72 7.23 11.55 -2.19
N GLN A 73 7.34 12.68 -2.90
CA GLN A 73 6.31 13.12 -3.83
C GLN A 73 6.09 12.12 -4.96
N LYS A 74 7.14 11.63 -5.62
CA LYS A 74 7.03 10.62 -6.68
C LYS A 74 6.42 9.30 -6.19
N VAL A 75 6.75 8.89 -4.97
CA VAL A 75 6.14 7.69 -4.36
C VAL A 75 4.67 7.95 -4.06
N ALA A 76 4.33 9.10 -3.48
CA ALA A 76 2.95 9.49 -3.20
C ALA A 76 2.10 9.58 -4.48
N GLU A 77 2.61 10.20 -5.54
CA GLU A 77 1.93 10.28 -6.85
C GLU A 77 1.69 8.90 -7.44
N ARG A 78 2.70 8.02 -7.42
CA ARG A 78 2.55 6.63 -7.89
C ARG A 78 1.56 5.84 -7.06
N TYR A 79 1.59 6.02 -5.74
CA TYR A 79 0.63 5.39 -4.84
C TYR A 79 -0.78 5.89 -5.11
N LEU A 80 -0.98 7.20 -5.20
CA LEU A 80 -2.28 7.79 -5.51
C LEU A 80 -2.80 7.36 -6.88
N ALA A 81 -1.94 7.30 -7.89
CA ALA A 81 -2.31 6.80 -9.23
C ALA A 81 -2.67 5.29 -9.21
N ALA A 82 -2.00 4.49 -8.35
CA ALA A 82 -2.30 3.08 -8.21
C ALA A 82 -3.56 2.80 -7.37
N VAL A 83 -3.86 3.70 -6.40
CA VAL A 83 -5.03 3.60 -5.50
C VAL A 83 -6.25 4.29 -6.11
N GLN A 84 -6.08 5.22 -7.05
CA GLN A 84 -7.22 5.75 -7.80
C GLN A 84 -7.88 4.58 -8.54
N PRO A 85 -9.13 4.24 -8.23
CA PRO A 85 -9.84 3.26 -9.03
C PRO A 85 -9.80 3.75 -10.48
N PRO A 86 -9.59 2.84 -11.46
CA PRO A 86 -9.66 3.24 -12.86
C PRO A 86 -10.93 4.04 -13.06
N ALA A 87 -10.80 5.22 -13.66
CA ALA A 87 -11.93 6.07 -14.00
C ALA A 87 -12.94 5.18 -14.73
N THR A 88 -14.16 5.09 -14.17
CA THR A 88 -15.26 4.22 -14.66
C THR A 88 -15.06 2.70 -14.43
N LYS A 89 -15.08 2.23 -13.17
CA LYS A 89 -15.80 0.99 -12.93
C LYS A 89 -17.28 1.35 -13.09
N ASP A 90 -17.88 0.82 -14.14
CA ASP A 90 -19.32 0.87 -14.29
C ASP A 90 -19.93 0.44 -12.93
N PRO A 91 -20.77 1.26 -12.27
CA PRO A 91 -21.33 0.91 -10.98
C PRO A 91 -22.13 -0.41 -11.02
N THR A 92 -22.46 -0.89 -12.22
CA THR A 92 -23.05 -2.22 -12.42
C THR A 92 -22.06 -3.38 -12.21
N MET A 93 -20.74 -3.13 -12.23
CA MET A 93 -19.69 -4.15 -12.13
C MET A 93 -19.23 -4.47 -10.69
N SER A 94 -19.80 -3.84 -9.69
CA SER A 94 -19.45 -4.09 -8.28
C SER A 94 -20.70 -4.01 -7.40
N LEU A 95 -20.64 -4.63 -6.22
CA LEU A 95 -21.67 -4.45 -5.21
C LEU A 95 -21.52 -3.07 -4.58
N SER A 96 -22.58 -2.30 -4.57
CA SER A 96 -22.66 -1.03 -3.87
C SER A 96 -22.70 -1.24 -2.35
N PHE A 97 -22.40 -0.18 -1.57
CA PHE A 97 -22.53 -0.23 -0.12
C PHE A 97 -23.94 -0.63 0.35
N GLN A 98 -24.96 -0.15 -0.33
CA GLN A 98 -26.35 -0.49 0.01
C GLN A 98 -26.65 -1.96 -0.22
N GLU A 99 -26.18 -2.55 -1.32
CA GLU A 99 -26.35 -3.96 -1.63
C GLU A 99 -25.57 -4.85 -0.63
N LEU A 100 -24.34 -4.48 -0.30
CA LEU A 100 -23.55 -5.18 0.75
C LEU A 100 -24.28 -5.18 2.08
N HIS A 101 -24.86 -4.04 2.47
CA HIS A 101 -25.63 -3.91 3.70
C HIS A 101 -26.93 -4.74 3.67
N GLN A 102 -27.65 -4.73 2.54
CA GLN A 102 -28.87 -5.56 2.37
C GLN A 102 -28.55 -7.05 2.44
N LEU A 103 -27.51 -7.53 1.75
CA LEU A 103 -27.08 -8.93 1.79
C LEU A 103 -26.68 -9.35 3.21
N THR A 104 -25.89 -8.52 3.90
CA THR A 104 -25.49 -8.79 5.28
C THR A 104 -26.70 -8.88 6.20
N ARG A 105 -27.62 -7.91 6.10
CA ARG A 105 -28.83 -7.87 6.92
C ARG A 105 -29.73 -9.08 6.66
N ALA A 106 -29.94 -9.45 5.40
CA ALA A 106 -30.74 -10.63 5.05
C ALA A 106 -30.16 -11.92 5.64
N ALA A 107 -28.82 -12.07 5.58
CA ALA A 107 -28.12 -13.20 6.17
C ALA A 107 -28.25 -13.23 7.69
N VAL A 108 -28.13 -12.07 8.37
CA VAL A 108 -28.33 -11.97 9.83
C VAL A 108 -29.76 -12.34 10.21
N THR A 109 -30.77 -11.76 9.55
CA THR A 109 -32.18 -12.05 9.83
C THR A 109 -32.47 -13.55 9.67
N ARG A 110 -31.93 -14.17 8.62
CA ARG A 110 -32.13 -15.61 8.41
C ARG A 110 -31.44 -16.47 9.48
N ALA A 111 -30.26 -16.05 9.91
CA ALA A 111 -29.54 -16.73 11.01
C ALA A 111 -30.28 -16.60 12.34
N GLU A 112 -30.90 -15.45 12.63
CA GLU A 112 -31.74 -15.24 13.81
C GLU A 112 -33.00 -16.12 13.80
N GLU A 113 -33.71 -16.21 12.65
CA GLU A 113 -34.85 -17.09 12.47
C GLU A 113 -34.50 -18.57 12.73
N LEU A 114 -33.30 -18.98 12.29
CA LEU A 114 -32.81 -20.35 12.48
C LEU A 114 -32.18 -20.56 13.86
N GLN A 115 -32.03 -19.52 14.66
CA GLN A 115 -31.34 -19.53 15.96
C GLN A 115 -29.90 -20.07 15.87
N VAL A 116 -29.20 -19.76 14.76
CA VAL A 116 -27.82 -20.18 14.53
C VAL A 116 -26.95 -18.95 14.36
N PRO A 117 -26.13 -18.56 15.35
CA PRO A 117 -25.20 -17.45 15.22
C PRO A 117 -24.14 -17.76 14.15
N VAL A 118 -23.91 -16.83 13.24
CA VAL A 118 -23.01 -17.01 12.09
C VAL A 118 -21.96 -15.91 11.99
N VAL A 119 -20.94 -16.19 11.20
CA VAL A 119 -20.02 -15.19 10.66
C VAL A 119 -20.34 -15.02 9.17
N ILE A 120 -20.45 -13.77 8.74
CA ILE A 120 -20.75 -13.41 7.35
C ILE A 120 -19.52 -12.72 6.77
N SER A 121 -19.06 -13.18 5.62
CA SER A 121 -18.02 -12.55 4.84
C SER A 121 -18.47 -12.33 3.41
N ILE A 122 -18.27 -11.14 2.86
CA ILE A 122 -18.49 -10.85 1.45
C ILE A 122 -17.16 -10.44 0.84
N VAL A 123 -16.83 -11.00 -0.31
CA VAL A 123 -15.66 -10.64 -1.11
C VAL A 123 -16.10 -10.07 -2.46
N ASP A 124 -15.27 -9.22 -3.07
CA ASP A 124 -15.47 -8.73 -4.44
C ASP A 124 -15.12 -9.82 -5.48
N ALA A 125 -15.29 -9.49 -6.77
CA ALA A 125 -14.97 -10.40 -7.87
C ALA A 125 -13.47 -10.80 -7.95
N ASN A 126 -12.58 -10.08 -7.26
CA ASN A 126 -11.16 -10.40 -7.17
C ASN A 126 -10.82 -11.25 -5.92
N GLY A 127 -11.83 -11.56 -5.10
CA GLY A 127 -11.65 -12.28 -3.84
C GLY A 127 -11.17 -11.42 -2.67
N THR A 128 -11.21 -10.08 -2.81
CA THR A 128 -10.88 -9.15 -1.72
C THR A 128 -12.08 -8.98 -0.80
N GLN A 129 -11.87 -9.11 0.50
CA GLN A 129 -12.94 -8.98 1.48
C GLN A 129 -13.46 -7.54 1.57
N THR A 130 -14.76 -7.37 1.39
CA THR A 130 -15.47 -6.08 1.48
C THR A 130 -16.33 -5.96 2.72
N VAL A 131 -16.82 -7.10 3.27
CA VAL A 131 -17.60 -7.16 4.50
C VAL A 131 -17.10 -8.32 5.36
N ALA A 132 -16.99 -8.07 6.67
CA ALA A 132 -16.84 -9.07 7.71
C ALA A 132 -17.81 -8.73 8.86
N TRP A 133 -18.73 -9.61 9.16
CA TRP A 133 -19.64 -9.46 10.28
C TRP A 133 -19.73 -10.75 11.09
N ARG A 134 -19.55 -10.65 12.41
CA ARG A 134 -19.69 -11.79 13.33
C ARG A 134 -20.81 -11.51 14.30
N MET A 135 -21.80 -12.40 14.34
CA MET A 135 -22.85 -12.37 15.34
C MET A 135 -22.27 -12.75 16.72
N PRO A 136 -22.84 -12.23 17.83
CA PRO A 136 -22.54 -12.74 19.16
C PRO A 136 -22.70 -14.27 19.18
N ASP A 137 -21.86 -14.96 19.95
CA ASP A 137 -21.86 -16.42 20.14
C ASP A 137 -21.60 -17.27 18.88
N ALA A 138 -21.32 -16.67 17.72
CA ALA A 138 -20.87 -17.44 16.57
C ALA A 138 -19.55 -18.19 16.88
N LEU A 139 -19.41 -19.39 16.34
CA LEU A 139 -18.22 -20.22 16.55
C LEU A 139 -16.96 -19.49 16.04
N LEU A 140 -15.88 -19.57 16.82
CA LEU A 140 -14.61 -18.91 16.45
C LEU A 140 -14.07 -19.42 15.10
N VAL A 141 -14.19 -20.70 14.83
CA VAL A 141 -13.75 -21.30 13.55
C VAL A 141 -14.47 -20.71 12.36
N SER A 142 -15.71 -20.23 12.50
CA SER A 142 -16.45 -19.57 11.42
C SER A 142 -15.81 -18.26 10.96
N SER A 143 -15.03 -17.60 11.83
CA SER A 143 -14.27 -16.39 11.45
C SER A 143 -13.17 -16.69 10.42
N GLU A 144 -12.63 -17.90 10.43
CA GLU A 144 -11.66 -18.38 9.45
C GLU A 144 -12.34 -18.96 8.19
N LEU A 145 -13.47 -19.65 8.39
CA LEU A 145 -14.15 -20.36 7.31
C LEU A 145 -14.99 -19.45 6.41
N ALA A 146 -15.71 -18.48 6.96
CA ALA A 146 -16.58 -17.62 6.17
C ALA A 146 -15.83 -16.86 5.05
N PRO A 147 -14.69 -16.19 5.28
CA PRO A 147 -13.94 -15.56 4.20
C PRO A 147 -13.37 -16.57 3.18
N LYS A 148 -12.95 -17.76 3.62
CA LYS A 148 -12.48 -18.81 2.73
C LYS A 148 -13.59 -19.38 1.86
N LYS A 149 -14.80 -19.56 2.41
CA LYS A 149 -15.99 -19.97 1.65
C LYS A 149 -16.36 -18.93 0.59
N ALA A 150 -16.41 -17.64 0.97
CA ALA A 150 -16.68 -16.56 0.03
C ALA A 150 -15.65 -16.53 -1.10
N TRP A 151 -14.36 -16.62 -0.76
CA TRP A 151 -13.26 -16.67 -1.72
C TRP A 151 -13.36 -17.89 -2.65
N THR A 152 -13.64 -19.07 -2.09
CA THR A 152 -13.79 -20.31 -2.87
C THR A 152 -14.91 -20.17 -3.89
N ALA A 153 -16.05 -19.61 -3.49
CA ALA A 153 -17.20 -19.45 -4.38
C ALA A 153 -16.86 -18.53 -5.57
N VAL A 154 -16.09 -17.46 -5.37
CA VAL A 154 -15.57 -16.60 -6.44
C VAL A 154 -14.56 -17.33 -7.30
N ALA A 155 -13.57 -17.97 -6.68
CA ALA A 155 -12.47 -18.62 -7.39
C ALA A 155 -12.94 -19.78 -8.28
N MET A 156 -13.91 -20.55 -7.79
CA MET A 156 -14.50 -21.70 -8.51
C MET A 156 -15.75 -21.34 -9.31
N LYS A 157 -16.25 -20.09 -9.17
CA LYS A 157 -17.47 -19.59 -9.82
C LYS A 157 -18.71 -20.46 -9.58
N THR A 158 -18.79 -21.08 -8.40
CA THR A 158 -19.86 -22.00 -8.04
C THR A 158 -20.10 -21.96 -6.52
N ALA A 159 -21.22 -22.51 -6.07
CA ALA A 159 -21.48 -22.66 -4.64
C ALA A 159 -20.58 -23.74 -4.04
N THR A 160 -20.08 -23.52 -2.81
CA THR A 160 -19.11 -24.45 -2.21
C THR A 160 -19.66 -25.84 -1.94
N HIS A 161 -20.99 -26.00 -1.75
CA HIS A 161 -21.61 -27.32 -1.58
C HIS A 161 -21.58 -28.16 -2.87
N GLU A 162 -21.53 -27.54 -4.04
CA GLU A 162 -21.43 -28.24 -5.33
C GLU A 162 -20.08 -28.91 -5.53
N LEU A 163 -19.04 -28.42 -4.82
CA LEU A 163 -17.70 -28.99 -4.86
C LEU A 163 -17.55 -30.27 -4.03
N THR A 164 -18.47 -30.51 -3.09
CA THR A 164 -18.36 -31.61 -2.10
C THR A 164 -18.17 -32.98 -2.75
N SER A 165 -18.90 -33.29 -3.82
CA SER A 165 -18.77 -34.57 -4.52
C SER A 165 -17.51 -34.64 -5.39
N ALA A 166 -17.05 -33.51 -5.93
CA ALA A 166 -15.90 -33.45 -6.84
C ALA A 166 -14.54 -33.67 -6.13
N VAL A 167 -14.48 -33.49 -4.80
CA VAL A 167 -13.25 -33.63 -4.00
C VAL A 167 -13.15 -34.96 -3.24
N GLN A 168 -14.12 -35.84 -3.39
CA GLN A 168 -14.09 -37.16 -2.74
C GLN A 168 -12.96 -38.05 -3.30
N PRO A 169 -12.51 -39.06 -2.53
CA PRO A 169 -11.54 -40.02 -3.03
C PRO A 169 -11.95 -40.61 -4.38
N GLY A 170 -11.09 -40.52 -5.39
CA GLY A 170 -11.38 -40.96 -6.76
C GLY A 170 -12.09 -39.96 -7.66
N ALA A 171 -12.53 -38.81 -7.15
CA ALA A 171 -13.13 -37.75 -7.94
C ALA A 171 -12.06 -36.84 -8.58
N ALA A 172 -12.46 -36.06 -9.60
CA ALA A 172 -11.58 -35.27 -10.44
C ALA A 172 -10.76 -34.20 -9.69
N LEU A 173 -11.28 -33.66 -8.60
CA LEU A 173 -10.65 -32.60 -7.78
C LEU A 173 -10.15 -33.16 -6.42
N TYR A 174 -9.99 -34.46 -6.28
CA TYR A 174 -9.44 -35.03 -5.06
C TYR A 174 -8.10 -34.40 -4.69
N GLY A 175 -7.97 -33.99 -3.42
CA GLY A 175 -6.75 -33.32 -2.93
C GLY A 175 -6.68 -31.81 -3.19
N LEU A 176 -7.69 -31.19 -3.81
CA LEU A 176 -7.72 -29.73 -4.07
C LEU A 176 -7.48 -28.92 -2.80
N GLU A 177 -8.11 -29.27 -1.69
CA GLU A 177 -7.98 -28.57 -0.41
C GLU A 177 -6.53 -28.59 0.10
N SER A 178 -5.85 -29.73 -0.03
CA SER A 178 -4.43 -29.88 0.35
C SER A 178 -3.50 -29.08 -0.57
N HIS A 179 -3.73 -29.12 -1.87
CA HIS A 179 -2.94 -28.35 -2.84
C HIS A 179 -3.09 -26.86 -2.62
N MET A 180 -4.28 -26.40 -2.23
CA MET A 180 -4.56 -25.00 -1.94
C MET A 180 -4.26 -24.62 -0.48
N GLN A 181 -3.59 -25.49 0.28
CA GLN A 181 -3.15 -25.25 1.66
C GLN A 181 -4.30 -24.79 2.58
N GLY A 182 -5.49 -25.39 2.43
CA GLY A 182 -6.69 -25.07 3.19
C GLY A 182 -7.31 -23.69 2.87
N LYS A 183 -6.94 -23.07 1.76
CA LYS A 183 -7.57 -21.83 1.29
C LYS A 183 -8.94 -22.11 0.66
N VAL A 184 -9.10 -23.27 0.01
CA VAL A 184 -10.34 -23.72 -0.59
C VAL A 184 -11.17 -24.47 0.44
N VAL A 185 -12.46 -24.17 0.49
CA VAL A 185 -13.47 -24.85 1.33
C VAL A 185 -14.52 -25.49 0.43
N THR A 186 -14.76 -26.79 0.57
CA THR A 186 -15.58 -27.58 -0.34
C THR A 186 -16.88 -28.10 0.26
N PHE A 187 -17.32 -27.50 1.36
CA PHE A 187 -18.60 -27.77 2.00
C PHE A 187 -19.46 -26.50 2.08
N GLY A 188 -20.76 -26.63 2.31
CA GLY A 188 -21.75 -25.58 2.17
C GLY A 188 -21.49 -24.30 2.93
N GLY A 189 -22.07 -23.21 2.44
CA GLY A 189 -22.04 -21.87 3.04
C GLY A 189 -21.29 -20.82 2.22
N GLY A 190 -20.74 -21.14 1.05
CA GLY A 190 -20.17 -20.19 0.11
C GLY A 190 -21.03 -20.09 -1.16
N TYR A 191 -21.33 -18.87 -1.61
CA TYR A 191 -22.15 -18.58 -2.79
C TYR A 191 -21.53 -17.52 -3.65
N ALA A 192 -21.41 -17.78 -4.97
CA ALA A 192 -21.00 -16.80 -5.94
C ALA A 192 -22.17 -15.85 -6.25
N LEU A 193 -21.92 -14.56 -6.25
CA LEU A 193 -22.92 -13.51 -6.46
C LEU A 193 -22.84 -13.02 -7.91
N TRP A 194 -23.92 -13.18 -8.64
CA TRP A 194 -24.00 -12.88 -10.05
C TRP A 194 -25.07 -11.82 -10.35
N ARG A 195 -24.81 -10.99 -11.36
CA ARG A 195 -25.76 -10.07 -11.95
C ARG A 195 -25.63 -10.15 -13.47
N GLU A 196 -26.71 -10.52 -14.16
CA GLU A 196 -26.74 -10.59 -15.63
C GLU A 196 -25.55 -11.36 -16.24
N GLY A 197 -25.14 -12.46 -15.60
CA GLY A 197 -23.98 -13.26 -16.04
C GLY A 197 -22.61 -12.72 -15.64
N LEU A 198 -22.56 -11.56 -14.98
CA LEU A 198 -21.32 -10.98 -14.44
C LEU A 198 -21.12 -11.41 -12.99
N LEU A 199 -19.92 -11.91 -12.67
CA LEU A 199 -19.53 -12.23 -11.29
C LEU A 199 -19.23 -10.94 -10.53
N LEU A 200 -19.98 -10.64 -9.48
CA LEU A 200 -19.83 -9.44 -8.66
C LEU A 200 -19.01 -9.69 -7.39
N GLY A 201 -19.00 -10.94 -6.90
CA GLY A 201 -18.33 -11.29 -5.66
C GLY A 201 -18.77 -12.64 -5.12
N GLY A 202 -18.52 -12.88 -3.85
CA GLY A 202 -18.93 -14.08 -3.13
C GLY A 202 -19.36 -13.79 -1.71
N LEU A 203 -20.34 -14.57 -1.23
CA LEU A 203 -20.82 -14.58 0.14
C LEU A 203 -20.38 -15.87 0.80
N GLY A 204 -19.86 -15.79 2.02
CA GLY A 204 -19.51 -16.93 2.87
C GLY A 204 -20.15 -16.82 4.26
N ILE A 205 -20.68 -17.93 4.72
CA ILE A 205 -21.33 -18.06 6.04
C ILE A 205 -20.80 -19.29 6.76
#